data_30aa939d22adcb3bdaee658f5adebeb5
#
_entry.id   30aa939d22adcb3bdaee658f5adebeb5
#
_cell.length_a   1.000
_cell.length_b   1.000
_cell.length_c   1.000
_cell.angle_alpha   90.00
_cell.angle_beta   90.00
_cell.angle_gamma   90.00
#
_symmetry.space_group_name_H-M   'P 1'
#
loop_
_entity.id
_entity.type
_entity.pdbx_description
1 polymer ?
#
loop_
_entity_poly.entity_id
_entity_poly.type
_entity_poly.pdbx_seq_one_letter_code
_entity_poly.pdbx_strand_id
1 'polypeptide(L)'
;MMSRNQGQPQSGYTQLLEGSFLATARAVNIDVHHKHCYHIAKFIRGKTTVQAIDYLERVMRKQDAIPYTRRSRKGKGGNTMAGHRKGKMGPGAYPYKASREFIRLINSAMDNARQRYDTIDPDEMVITHVAAHRGQISRGFRPRARGRATPKNHYQVNLEIFIEHFGEEVEEDEF
;
A
#
# COMPACT_ATOMS: atom_id res chain seq x y z
N MET A 1 -5.76 31.90 -23.68
CA MET A 1 -4.39 31.38 -23.42
C MET A 1 -4.47 30.47 -22.22
N MET A 2 -4.66 29.19 -22.43
CA MET A 2 -4.72 28.18 -21.36
C MET A 2 -3.28 27.87 -20.90
N SER A 3 -2.97 28.24 -19.70
CA SER A 3 -1.71 27.91 -19.04
C SER A 3 -1.61 26.40 -18.88
N ARG A 4 -0.71 25.80 -19.62
CA ARG A 4 -0.31 24.40 -19.42
C ARG A 4 0.53 24.29 -18.14
N ASN A 5 -0.13 24.21 -16.99
CA ASN A 5 0.51 23.65 -15.82
C ASN A 5 0.55 22.13 -15.96
N GLN A 6 1.30 21.65 -16.95
CA GLN A 6 1.63 20.25 -17.07
C GLN A 6 2.59 19.88 -15.94
N GLY A 7 2.04 19.30 -14.88
CA GLY A 7 2.56 18.09 -14.32
C GLY A 7 3.85 18.16 -13.51
N GLN A 8 3.99 19.12 -12.60
CA GLN A 8 4.84 18.79 -11.44
C GLN A 8 4.01 17.95 -10.45
N PRO A 9 4.49 16.76 -10.08
CA PRO A 9 3.79 15.98 -9.07
C PRO A 9 3.66 16.83 -7.81
N GLN A 10 2.42 16.97 -7.33
CA GLN A 10 2.18 17.63 -6.05
C GLN A 10 3.16 17.01 -5.05
N SER A 11 3.94 17.84 -4.38
CA SER A 11 5.14 17.48 -3.64
C SER A 11 5.01 16.15 -2.89
N GLY A 12 5.62 15.12 -3.44
CA GLY A 12 5.84 13.86 -2.76
C GLY A 12 5.03 12.65 -3.19
N TYR A 13 4.12 12.76 -4.14
CA TYR A 13 3.47 11.60 -4.79
C TYR A 13 4.18 11.27 -6.11
N THR A 14 4.18 9.98 -6.48
CA THR A 14 4.85 9.50 -7.70
C THR A 14 3.98 9.57 -8.93
N GLN A 15 2.66 9.70 -8.76
CA GLN A 15 1.70 9.84 -9.84
C GLN A 15 0.77 11.01 -9.59
N LEU A 16 0.31 11.61 -10.68
CA LEU A 16 -0.81 12.54 -10.72
C LEU A 16 -1.99 11.75 -11.28
N LEU A 17 -3.04 11.64 -10.50
CA LEU A 17 -4.33 11.16 -10.97
C LEU A 17 -5.29 12.34 -10.99
N GLU A 18 -5.99 12.48 -12.10
CA GLU A 18 -7.06 13.44 -12.28
C GLU A 18 -8.37 12.66 -12.13
N GLY A 19 -9.10 12.91 -11.07
CA GLY A 19 -10.40 12.30 -10.78
C GLY A 19 -11.27 13.29 -10.04
N SER A 20 -12.59 13.26 -10.28
CA SER A 20 -13.54 14.21 -9.68
C SER A 20 -13.56 14.08 -8.17
N PHE A 21 -13.51 12.86 -7.65
CA PHE A 21 -13.58 12.56 -6.22
C PHE A 21 -12.37 11.74 -5.78
N LEU A 22 -11.22 12.37 -5.76
CA LEU A 22 -9.94 11.75 -5.43
C LEU A 22 -9.45 12.20 -4.05
N ALA A 23 -9.18 11.25 -3.16
CA ALA A 23 -8.48 11.50 -1.91
C ALA A 23 -7.16 10.72 -1.85
N THR A 24 -6.15 11.34 -1.25
CA THR A 24 -4.79 10.81 -1.22
C THR A 24 -4.25 10.79 0.20
N ALA A 25 -3.42 9.80 0.51
CA ALA A 25 -2.66 9.77 1.74
C ALA A 25 -1.24 9.24 1.50
N ARG A 26 -0.32 9.67 2.33
CA ARG A 26 1.09 9.30 2.26
C ARG A 26 1.68 9.07 3.64
N ALA A 27 2.50 8.05 3.75
CA ALA A 27 3.27 7.79 4.95
C ALA A 27 4.75 7.61 4.59
N VAL A 28 5.63 8.32 5.29
CA VAL A 28 7.04 8.45 4.95
C VAL A 28 7.90 7.76 6.01
N ASN A 29 8.96 7.06 5.55
CA ASN A 29 9.97 6.45 6.39
C ASN A 29 9.42 5.48 7.46
N ILE A 30 8.47 4.64 7.07
CA ILE A 30 7.91 3.62 7.95
C ILE A 30 8.88 2.45 8.09
N ASP A 31 9.09 1.98 9.33
CA ASP A 31 9.94 0.83 9.62
C ASP A 31 9.22 -0.49 9.34
N VAL A 32 9.03 -0.80 8.05
CA VAL A 32 8.48 -2.07 7.55
C VAL A 32 9.29 -2.59 6.38
N HIS A 33 9.16 -3.88 6.09
CA HIS A 33 9.93 -4.48 5.00
C HIS A 33 9.25 -4.26 3.65
N HIS A 34 9.92 -3.58 2.74
CA HIS A 34 9.35 -3.14 1.46
C HIS A 34 8.78 -4.27 0.59
N LYS A 35 9.36 -5.49 0.65
CA LYS A 35 8.82 -6.66 -0.08
C LYS A 35 7.41 -7.05 0.39
N HIS A 36 7.14 -6.95 1.69
CA HIS A 36 5.80 -7.19 2.22
C HIS A 36 4.82 -6.12 1.75
N CYS A 37 5.23 -4.86 1.83
CA CYS A 37 4.42 -3.72 1.36
C CYS A 37 4.08 -3.83 -0.14
N TYR A 38 5.03 -4.23 -0.97
CA TYR A 38 4.79 -4.44 -2.40
C TYR A 38 3.68 -5.48 -2.67
N HIS A 39 3.70 -6.60 -1.95
CA HIS A 39 2.68 -7.63 -2.14
C HIS A 39 1.31 -7.22 -1.60
N ILE A 40 1.26 -6.49 -0.49
CA ILE A 40 0.02 -5.90 0.03
C ILE A 40 -0.53 -4.90 -0.97
N ALA A 41 0.28 -3.93 -1.42
CA ALA A 41 -0.12 -2.91 -2.39
C ALA A 41 -0.69 -3.53 -3.67
N LYS A 42 -0.03 -4.56 -4.21
CA LYS A 42 -0.52 -5.29 -5.38
C LYS A 42 -1.87 -5.97 -5.13
N PHE A 43 -2.11 -6.43 -3.90
CA PHE A 43 -3.31 -7.19 -3.57
C PHE A 43 -4.53 -6.31 -3.29
N ILE A 44 -4.33 -5.14 -2.64
CA ILE A 44 -5.43 -4.25 -2.25
C ILE A 44 -5.89 -3.32 -3.39
N ARG A 45 -5.07 -3.12 -4.42
CA ARG A 45 -5.43 -2.30 -5.57
C ARG A 45 -6.69 -2.82 -6.25
N GLY A 46 -7.64 -1.92 -6.54
CA GLY A 46 -8.93 -2.23 -7.15
C GLY A 46 -9.99 -2.77 -6.18
N LYS A 47 -9.72 -2.77 -4.87
CA LYS A 47 -10.71 -3.10 -3.84
C LYS A 47 -11.30 -1.84 -3.24
N THR A 48 -12.50 -1.95 -2.65
CA THR A 48 -13.04 -0.86 -1.84
C THR A 48 -12.25 -0.73 -0.54
N THR A 49 -12.31 0.44 0.07
CA THR A 49 -11.60 0.74 1.32
C THR A 49 -11.97 -0.23 2.43
N VAL A 50 -13.28 -0.50 2.61
CA VAL A 50 -13.78 -1.44 3.62
C VAL A 50 -13.30 -2.87 3.37
N GLN A 51 -13.39 -3.35 2.11
CA GLN A 51 -12.92 -4.69 1.77
C GLN A 51 -11.42 -4.86 2.01
N ALA A 52 -10.64 -3.82 1.75
CA ALA A 52 -9.20 -3.85 1.98
C ALA A 52 -8.89 -3.90 3.48
N ILE A 53 -9.55 -3.10 4.31
CA ILE A 53 -9.37 -3.08 5.77
C ILE A 53 -9.75 -4.43 6.37
N ASP A 54 -10.96 -4.93 6.09
CA ASP A 54 -11.45 -6.21 6.61
C ASP A 54 -10.50 -7.37 6.24
N TYR A 55 -10.04 -7.41 5.00
CA TYR A 55 -9.08 -8.43 4.59
C TYR A 55 -7.76 -8.33 5.35
N LEU A 56 -7.21 -7.12 5.51
CA LEU A 56 -5.96 -6.91 6.24
C LEU A 56 -6.09 -7.26 7.73
N GLU A 57 -7.25 -7.02 8.34
CA GLU A 57 -7.54 -7.47 9.70
C GLU A 57 -7.56 -9.00 9.81
N ARG A 58 -8.20 -9.69 8.87
CA ARG A 58 -8.17 -11.16 8.82
C ARG A 58 -6.75 -11.70 8.63
N VAL A 59 -5.92 -10.98 7.86
CA VAL A 59 -4.49 -11.31 7.73
C VAL A 59 -3.75 -11.16 9.06
N MET A 60 -4.03 -10.13 9.84
CA MET A 60 -3.43 -9.94 11.16
C MET A 60 -3.87 -11.03 12.16
N ARG A 61 -5.10 -11.51 12.05
CA ARG A 61 -5.63 -12.67 12.82
C ARG A 61 -5.16 -14.02 12.27
N LYS A 62 -4.35 -14.06 11.19
CA LYS A 62 -3.88 -15.25 10.48
C LYS A 62 -4.99 -16.12 9.88
N GLN A 63 -6.16 -15.57 9.66
CA GLN A 63 -7.28 -16.25 9.00
C GLN A 63 -7.08 -16.27 7.48
N ASP A 64 -6.58 -15.18 6.92
CA ASP A 64 -6.26 -15.03 5.50
C ASP A 64 -4.80 -14.69 5.29
N ALA A 65 -4.23 -15.05 4.13
CA ALA A 65 -2.85 -14.72 3.80
C ALA A 65 -2.74 -13.83 2.57
N ILE A 66 -1.81 -12.88 2.62
CA ILE A 66 -1.43 -12.12 1.44
C ILE A 66 -0.73 -13.05 0.45
N PRO A 67 -1.16 -13.10 -0.83
CA PRO A 67 -0.50 -13.90 -1.86
C PRO A 67 0.86 -13.31 -2.21
N TYR A 68 1.91 -14.13 -2.16
CA TYR A 68 3.24 -13.76 -2.60
C TYR A 68 3.55 -14.40 -3.94
N THR A 69 3.98 -13.59 -4.90
CA THR A 69 4.49 -14.11 -6.17
C THR A 69 5.86 -14.75 -5.95
N ARG A 70 6.05 -15.96 -6.46
CA ARG A 70 7.31 -16.67 -6.38
C ARG A 70 8.37 -15.94 -7.20
N ARG A 71 9.37 -15.39 -6.50
CA ARG A 71 10.57 -14.83 -7.13
C ARG A 71 11.74 -15.78 -6.96
N SER A 72 11.64 -17.00 -7.46
CA SER A 72 12.80 -17.88 -7.48
C SER A 72 13.39 -17.94 -8.88
N ARG A 73 14.53 -17.30 -9.07
CA ARG A 73 15.47 -17.71 -10.11
C ARG A 73 16.06 -19.06 -9.69
N LYS A 74 15.88 -20.09 -10.49
CA LYS A 74 16.47 -21.42 -10.31
C LYS A 74 15.96 -22.28 -9.14
N GLY A 75 14.68 -22.29 -8.86
CA GLY A 75 14.07 -23.32 -8.00
C GLY A 75 14.48 -23.39 -6.53
N LYS A 76 15.47 -22.63 -6.08
CA LYS A 76 15.93 -22.59 -4.68
C LYS A 76 15.27 -21.40 -3.94
N GLY A 77 14.56 -21.67 -2.84
CA GLY A 77 14.00 -20.65 -1.96
C GLY A 77 12.67 -20.07 -2.47
N GLY A 78 11.68 -20.87 -2.70
CA GLY A 78 10.29 -20.41 -2.87
C GLY A 78 9.75 -19.83 -1.57
N ASN A 79 8.78 -18.90 -1.66
CA ASN A 79 8.04 -18.43 -0.50
C ASN A 79 7.29 -19.58 0.16
N THR A 80 7.22 -19.57 1.48
CA THR A 80 6.50 -20.60 2.26
C THR A 80 4.99 -20.49 1.98
N MET A 81 4.32 -21.64 1.94
CA MET A 81 2.87 -21.67 1.86
C MET A 81 2.27 -21.35 3.23
N ALA A 82 1.33 -20.43 3.27
CA ALA A 82 0.49 -20.26 4.46
C ALA A 82 -0.49 -21.43 4.59
N GLY A 83 -0.84 -21.84 5.81
CA GLY A 83 -1.59 -23.05 6.06
C GLY A 83 -2.94 -23.17 5.33
N HIS A 84 -3.64 -22.06 5.11
CA HIS A 84 -4.90 -22.02 4.36
C HIS A 84 -4.74 -21.82 2.85
N ARG A 85 -3.51 -21.57 2.36
CA ARG A 85 -3.20 -21.45 0.93
C ARG A 85 -2.57 -22.74 0.44
N LYS A 86 -3.40 -23.76 0.20
CA LYS A 86 -2.95 -25.07 -0.25
C LYS A 86 -3.07 -25.22 -1.77
N GLY A 87 -2.32 -26.15 -2.35
CA GLY A 87 -2.41 -26.52 -3.75
C GLY A 87 -2.01 -25.38 -4.72
N LYS A 88 -2.88 -25.11 -5.69
CA LYS A 88 -2.65 -24.13 -6.76
C LYS A 88 -2.71 -22.66 -6.31
N MET A 89 -3.12 -22.38 -5.07
CA MET A 89 -3.25 -21.00 -4.56
C MET A 89 -1.90 -20.29 -4.40
N GLY A 90 -0.80 -21.00 -4.45
CA GLY A 90 0.54 -20.45 -4.38
C GLY A 90 0.96 -19.98 -2.97
N PRO A 91 2.18 -19.46 -2.82
CA PRO A 91 2.73 -19.05 -1.54
C PRO A 91 2.00 -17.83 -0.97
N GLY A 92 1.98 -17.75 0.36
CA GLY A 92 1.40 -16.63 1.09
C GLY A 92 2.10 -16.41 2.41
N ALA A 93 1.85 -15.27 3.04
CA ALA A 93 2.36 -14.93 4.35
C ALA A 93 1.40 -13.99 5.10
N TYR A 94 1.68 -13.80 6.39
CA TYR A 94 0.93 -12.94 7.30
C TYR A 94 1.80 -11.75 7.73
N PRO A 95 1.94 -10.70 6.93
CA PRO A 95 2.79 -9.56 7.23
C PRO A 95 2.12 -8.61 8.22
N TYR A 96 1.99 -8.98 9.48
CA TYR A 96 1.26 -8.26 10.52
C TYR A 96 1.65 -6.77 10.60
N LYS A 97 2.96 -6.48 10.74
CA LYS A 97 3.45 -5.10 10.90
C LYS A 97 3.10 -4.22 9.69
N ALA A 98 3.28 -4.76 8.49
CA ALA A 98 2.95 -4.03 7.27
C ALA A 98 1.44 -3.85 7.10
N SER A 99 0.63 -4.88 7.37
CA SER A 99 -0.85 -4.79 7.30
C SER A 99 -1.39 -3.68 8.20
N ARG A 100 -0.87 -3.57 9.43
CA ARG A 100 -1.26 -2.50 10.36
C ARG A 100 -0.97 -1.11 9.80
N GLU A 101 0.19 -0.90 9.19
CA GLU A 101 0.54 0.39 8.61
C GLU A 101 -0.31 0.72 7.36
N PHE A 102 -0.69 -0.28 6.58
CA PHE A 102 -1.63 -0.08 5.46
C PHE A 102 -3.04 0.28 5.94
N ILE A 103 -3.55 -0.34 7.00
CA ILE A 103 -4.84 0.05 7.61
C ILE A 103 -4.80 1.51 8.05
N ARG A 104 -3.73 1.94 8.73
CA ARG A 104 -3.56 3.34 9.12
C ARG A 104 -3.54 4.30 7.93
N LEU A 105 -2.87 3.90 6.86
CA LEU A 105 -2.79 4.70 5.64
C LEU A 105 -4.15 4.81 4.94
N ILE A 106 -4.92 3.71 4.86
CA ILE A 106 -6.27 3.71 4.29
C ILE A 106 -7.19 4.60 5.13
N ASN A 107 -7.18 4.46 6.46
CA ASN A 107 -7.98 5.31 7.33
C ASN A 107 -7.64 6.80 7.17
N SER A 108 -6.35 7.13 7.06
CA SER A 108 -5.92 8.51 6.79
C SER A 108 -6.43 9.03 5.43
N ALA A 109 -6.47 8.18 4.40
CA ALA A 109 -7.05 8.55 3.11
C ALA A 109 -8.57 8.76 3.19
N MET A 110 -9.28 7.90 3.95
CA MET A 110 -10.72 8.02 4.20
C MET A 110 -11.04 9.30 4.98
N ASP A 111 -10.24 9.63 5.99
CA ASP A 111 -10.41 10.87 6.76
C ASP A 111 -10.16 12.11 5.88
N ASN A 112 -9.17 12.06 4.99
CA ASN A 112 -8.95 13.12 4.00
C ASN A 112 -10.12 13.24 3.02
N ALA A 113 -10.74 12.12 2.62
CA ALA A 113 -11.94 12.12 1.79
C ALA A 113 -13.12 12.77 2.50
N ARG A 114 -13.38 12.42 3.77
CA ARG A 114 -14.44 13.01 4.59
C ARG A 114 -14.28 14.52 4.77
N GLN A 115 -13.05 14.99 4.92
CA GLN A 115 -12.79 16.42 5.03
C GLN A 115 -12.96 17.20 3.72
N ARG A 116 -12.81 16.51 2.59
CA ARG A 116 -12.84 17.13 1.27
C ARG A 116 -14.19 17.04 0.60
N TYR A 117 -14.95 15.98 0.87
CA TYR A 117 -16.20 15.66 0.22
C TYR A 117 -17.26 15.30 1.26
N ASP A 118 -18.25 16.18 1.43
CA ASP A 118 -19.32 15.98 2.41
C ASP A 118 -20.39 14.98 1.94
N THR A 119 -20.49 14.77 0.61
CA THR A 119 -21.58 13.98 0.00
C THR A 119 -21.22 12.53 -0.28
N ILE A 120 -19.93 12.17 -0.16
CA ILE A 120 -19.41 10.86 -0.57
C ILE A 120 -19.06 10.03 0.65
N ASP A 121 -19.55 8.78 0.68
CA ASP A 121 -19.14 7.82 1.69
C ASP A 121 -17.73 7.26 1.36
N PRO A 122 -16.72 7.52 2.18
CA PRO A 122 -15.37 6.98 1.96
C PRO A 122 -15.30 5.47 1.97
N ASP A 123 -16.29 4.79 2.56
CA ASP A 123 -16.35 3.34 2.64
C ASP A 123 -16.59 2.67 1.27
N GLU A 124 -17.24 3.39 0.34
CA GLU A 124 -17.48 2.93 -1.03
C GLU A 124 -16.36 3.28 -2.00
N MET A 125 -15.43 4.13 -1.60
CA MET A 125 -14.31 4.53 -2.45
C MET A 125 -13.41 3.35 -2.80
N VAL A 126 -12.92 3.33 -4.04
CA VAL A 126 -12.06 2.27 -4.57
C VAL A 126 -10.60 2.72 -4.52
N ILE A 127 -9.73 1.82 -4.15
CA ILE A 127 -8.29 2.04 -4.14
C ILE A 127 -7.76 1.94 -5.58
N THR A 128 -7.54 3.07 -6.24
CA THR A 128 -7.06 3.13 -7.63
C THR A 128 -5.55 2.98 -7.72
N HIS A 129 -4.83 3.65 -6.84
CA HIS A 129 -3.38 3.58 -6.81
C HIS A 129 -2.84 3.31 -5.41
N VAL A 130 -1.91 2.39 -5.34
CA VAL A 130 -1.12 2.11 -4.13
C VAL A 130 0.30 1.79 -4.54
N ALA A 131 1.26 2.47 -3.93
CA ALA A 131 2.66 2.16 -4.15
C ALA A 131 3.47 2.11 -2.85
N ALA A 132 4.54 1.34 -2.90
CA ALA A 132 5.48 1.18 -1.81
C ALA A 132 6.90 1.38 -2.34
N HIS A 133 7.52 2.47 -1.95
CA HIS A 133 8.85 2.88 -2.36
C HIS A 133 9.86 2.69 -1.24
N ARG A 134 11.11 2.51 -1.59
CA ARG A 134 12.17 2.49 -0.60
C ARG A 134 12.39 3.90 -0.07
N GLY A 135 12.35 4.04 1.24
CA GLY A 135 12.68 5.27 1.95
C GLY A 135 14.14 5.32 2.37
N GLN A 136 14.38 5.94 3.50
CA GLN A 136 15.71 6.11 4.08
C GLN A 136 16.35 4.76 4.42
N ILE A 137 17.67 4.70 4.32
CA ILE A 137 18.46 3.53 4.70
C ILE A 137 19.22 3.84 5.98
N SER A 138 18.88 3.14 7.06
CA SER A 138 19.70 3.13 8.27
C SER A 138 20.83 2.12 8.11
N ARG A 139 22.04 2.62 7.99
CA ARG A 139 23.24 1.79 7.82
C ARG A 139 23.72 1.29 9.17
N GLY A 140 23.95 0.00 9.27
CA GLY A 140 24.53 -0.64 10.43
C GLY A 140 25.52 -1.73 10.01
N PHE A 141 26.26 -2.26 10.96
CA PHE A 141 27.15 -3.39 10.72
C PHE A 141 26.98 -4.42 11.84
N ARG A 142 27.30 -5.66 11.49
CA ARG A 142 27.36 -6.77 12.43
C ARG A 142 28.78 -7.27 12.53
N PRO A 143 29.42 -7.19 13.71
CA PRO A 143 30.75 -7.75 13.93
C PRO A 143 30.74 -9.27 13.67
N ARG A 144 31.81 -9.77 13.12
CA ARG A 144 32.04 -11.17 12.85
C ARG A 144 33.40 -11.61 13.41
N ALA A 145 33.63 -12.93 13.46
CA ALA A 145 34.90 -13.49 13.87
C ALA A 145 36.08 -12.94 13.01
N ARG A 146 37.28 -12.92 13.56
CA ARG A 146 38.51 -12.46 12.92
C ARG A 146 38.48 -11.01 12.45
N GLY A 147 37.86 -10.11 13.22
CA GLY A 147 37.82 -8.69 12.91
C GLY A 147 37.00 -8.30 11.68
N ARG A 148 36.25 -9.22 11.09
CA ARG A 148 35.36 -8.92 9.93
C ARG A 148 34.09 -8.26 10.39
N ALA A 149 33.49 -7.46 9.51
CA ALA A 149 32.16 -6.88 9.70
C ALA A 149 31.28 -7.13 8.45
N THR A 150 30.00 -7.42 8.65
CA THR A 150 29.03 -7.52 7.56
C THR A 150 28.01 -6.40 7.68
N PRO A 151 27.64 -5.73 6.57
CA PRO A 151 26.63 -4.66 6.62
C PRO A 151 25.27 -5.23 7.05
N LYS A 152 24.59 -4.49 7.94
CA LYS A 152 23.24 -4.77 8.38
C LYS A 152 22.41 -3.52 8.19
N ASN A 153 21.92 -3.32 6.97
CA ASN A 153 21.13 -2.15 6.63
C ASN A 153 19.64 -2.40 6.91
N HIS A 154 18.97 -1.41 7.49
CA HIS A 154 17.53 -1.35 7.61
C HIS A 154 16.98 -0.36 6.57
N TYR A 155 16.01 -0.83 5.78
CA TYR A 155 15.36 -0.01 4.76
C TYR A 155 13.99 0.40 5.27
N GLN A 156 13.76 1.70 5.32
CA GLN A 156 12.44 2.26 5.56
C GLN A 156 11.65 2.28 4.25
N VAL A 157 10.34 2.46 4.36
CA VAL A 157 9.42 2.44 3.24
C VAL A 157 8.57 3.70 3.24
N ASN A 158 8.38 4.27 2.05
CA ASN A 158 7.39 5.29 1.81
C ASN A 158 6.18 4.62 1.15
N LEU A 159 5.00 4.85 1.71
CA LEU A 159 3.74 4.36 1.18
C LEU A 159 2.93 5.52 0.65
N GLU A 160 2.22 5.30 -0.45
CA GLU A 160 1.25 6.23 -1.00
C GLU A 160 0.00 5.48 -1.42
N ILE A 161 -1.15 6.11 -1.26
CA ILE A 161 -2.45 5.57 -1.63
C ILE A 161 -3.33 6.66 -2.21
N PHE A 162 -4.08 6.32 -3.25
CA PHE A 162 -5.14 7.12 -3.82
C PHE A 162 -6.42 6.31 -3.80
N ILE A 163 -7.47 6.92 -3.31
CA ILE A 163 -8.82 6.38 -3.30
C ILE A 163 -9.71 7.29 -4.12
N GLU A 164 -10.59 6.73 -4.89
CA GLU A 164 -11.46 7.44 -5.82
C GLU A 164 -12.87 6.88 -5.76
N HIS A 165 -13.86 7.77 -5.84
CA HIS A 165 -15.24 7.39 -6.01
C HIS A 165 -15.65 7.53 -7.47
N PHE A 166 -16.20 6.47 -8.05
CA PHE A 166 -16.70 6.42 -9.42
C PHE A 166 -18.21 6.63 -9.43
N GLY A 167 -18.70 7.73 -8.84
CA GLY A 167 -20.09 8.16 -8.95
C GLY A 167 -20.29 9.09 -10.13
N GLU A 168 -21.48 9.11 -10.72
CA GLU A 168 -21.89 10.15 -11.63
C GLU A 168 -21.94 11.47 -10.86
N GLU A 169 -21.36 12.54 -11.43
CA GLU A 169 -21.56 13.88 -10.92
C GLU A 169 -23.07 14.15 -10.94
N VAL A 170 -23.67 14.30 -9.77
CA VAL A 170 -25.03 14.83 -9.71
C VAL A 170 -24.89 16.27 -10.17
N GLU A 171 -25.25 16.53 -11.42
CA GLU A 171 -25.44 17.91 -11.88
C GLU A 171 -26.48 18.52 -10.93
N GLU A 172 -26.05 19.41 -10.04
CA GLU A 172 -26.97 20.26 -9.29
C GLU A 172 -27.63 21.14 -10.34
N ASP A 173 -28.83 20.76 -10.76
CA ASP A 173 -29.70 21.63 -11.53
C ASP A 173 -29.88 22.93 -10.73
N GLU A 174 -29.21 24.01 -11.17
CA GLU A 174 -29.43 25.35 -10.68
C GLU A 174 -30.91 25.70 -10.92
N PHE A 175 -31.65 25.81 -9.82
CA PHE A 175 -32.96 26.46 -9.81
C PHE A 175 -32.81 27.96 -9.56
#